data_cf53ec6df8276d3d2faf0950c17a1e99
#
_entry.id   cf53ec6df8276d3d2faf0950c17a1e99
#
_cell.length_a   1.000
_cell.length_b   1.000
_cell.length_c   1.000
_cell.angle_alpha   90.00
_cell.angle_beta   90.00
_cell.angle_gamma   90.00
#
_symmetry.space_group_name_H-M   'P 1'
#
loop_
_entity.id
_entity.type
_entity.pdbx_description
1 polymer ?
#
loop_
_entity_poly.entity_id
_entity_poly.type
_entity_poly.pdbx_seq_one_letter_code
_entity_poly.pdbx_strand_id
1 'polypeptide(L)'
;TVAPNNRMGIDNYLEMEGLVYRVTFEESAERTSMPRLNYNRMIQNISETDDYNSLIYHPEDYWNHINAGHGIYRYTNLNNPDVYFNENIQRLIQNYRSSFLQLGLQNLYSSDEDGKVKTLEILDKMENYFPQDVIPTTDAELDIQIGRIYKQAGQPEELKNRLKSVQKRKDISLETQMYIGQIYMNEFQDYDAAIEHYEKLYDEYPYIPDFLYTLVQAYAKAERRSDAVELLEEWLGSHPNDSQAVDWLSILASPLQQ
;
A
#
# COMPACT_ATOMS: atom_id res chain seq x y z
N THR A 1 14.39 8.61 13.87
CA THR A 1 13.47 7.62 14.46
C THR A 1 14.26 6.71 15.39
N VAL A 2 13.81 6.55 16.64
CA VAL A 2 14.41 5.60 17.58
C VAL A 2 13.85 4.22 17.28
N ALA A 3 14.74 3.25 17.02
CA ALA A 3 14.32 1.86 16.77
C ALA A 3 13.51 1.32 17.96
N PRO A 4 12.49 0.45 17.73
CA PRO A 4 11.64 -0.08 18.81
C PRO A 4 12.41 -0.64 20.00
N ASN A 5 13.49 -1.37 19.74
CA ASN A 5 14.34 -1.97 20.80
C ASN A 5 15.05 -0.93 21.68
N ASN A 6 15.15 0.32 21.24
CA ASN A 6 15.84 1.39 21.96
C ASN A 6 14.87 2.38 22.64
N ARG A 7 13.55 2.11 22.56
CA ARG A 7 12.52 3.00 23.15
C ARG A 7 12.31 2.81 24.65
N MET A 8 12.99 1.83 25.26
CA MET A 8 13.02 1.63 26.73
C MET A 8 11.63 1.61 27.40
N GLY A 9 10.60 1.12 26.69
CA GLY A 9 9.25 0.98 27.26
C GLY A 9 8.40 2.25 27.23
N ILE A 10 8.83 3.32 26.54
CA ILE A 10 8.04 4.54 26.41
C ILE A 10 6.98 4.49 25.31
N ASP A 11 6.82 3.35 24.61
CA ASP A 11 5.89 3.21 23.48
C ASP A 11 4.45 3.59 23.87
N ASN A 12 4.02 3.23 25.08
CA ASN A 12 2.67 3.56 25.58
C ASN A 12 2.45 5.05 25.84
N TYR A 13 3.53 5.83 25.88
CA TYR A 13 3.50 7.29 26.10
C TYR A 13 3.72 8.08 24.81
N LEU A 14 3.84 7.39 23.66
CA LEU A 14 4.06 8.05 22.38
C LEU A 14 2.72 8.42 21.74
N GLU A 15 2.60 9.67 21.35
CA GLU A 15 1.50 10.20 20.58
C GLU A 15 2.01 10.81 19.28
N MET A 16 1.48 10.41 18.14
CA MET A 16 1.88 10.91 16.84
C MET A 16 1.23 12.26 16.55
N GLU A 17 2.06 13.26 16.24
CA GLU A 17 1.63 14.62 15.89
C GLU A 17 2.24 15.05 14.54
N GLY A 18 1.82 14.43 13.45
CA GLY A 18 2.40 14.66 12.12
C GLY A 18 3.58 13.71 11.85
N LEU A 19 4.78 14.26 11.59
CA LEU A 19 6.00 13.46 11.31
C LEU A 19 6.74 13.01 12.57
N VAL A 20 6.32 13.45 13.73
CA VAL A 20 7.02 13.23 15.00
C VAL A 20 6.10 12.59 16.03
N TYR A 21 6.73 11.93 16.99
CA TYR A 21 6.05 11.44 18.18
C TYR A 21 6.39 12.34 19.36
N ARG A 22 5.34 12.78 20.06
CA ARG A 22 5.49 13.41 21.35
C ARG A 22 5.48 12.35 22.45
N VAL A 23 6.33 12.51 23.44
CA VAL A 23 6.22 11.77 24.71
C VAL A 23 5.21 12.49 25.59
N THR A 24 4.10 11.80 25.93
CA THR A 24 3.06 12.33 26.81
C THR A 24 3.27 11.83 28.24
N PHE A 25 2.62 12.48 29.22
CA PHE A 25 2.62 12.04 30.61
C PHE A 25 1.51 11.01 30.89
N GLU A 26 0.58 10.84 29.94
CA GLU A 26 -0.54 9.91 30.06
C GLU A 26 -0.20 8.62 29.31
N GLU A 27 -0.29 7.50 30.03
CA GLU A 27 -0.16 6.18 29.42
C GLU A 27 -1.39 5.89 28.55
N SER A 28 -1.18 5.36 27.35
CA SER A 28 -2.27 4.87 26.52
C SER A 28 -2.97 3.71 27.21
N ALA A 29 -4.28 3.80 27.40
CA ALA A 29 -5.09 2.75 28.00
C ALA A 29 -5.15 1.47 27.15
N GLU A 30 -4.87 1.59 25.84
CA GLU A 30 -4.88 0.49 24.89
C GLU A 30 -3.45 0.14 24.46
N ARG A 31 -3.03 -1.09 24.73
CA ARG A 31 -1.82 -1.68 24.17
C ARG A 31 -2.10 -2.09 22.72
N THR A 32 -2.10 -1.11 21.83
CA THR A 32 -2.22 -1.37 20.40
C THR A 32 -0.84 -1.43 19.75
N SER A 33 -0.70 -2.18 18.67
CA SER A 33 0.52 -2.20 17.85
C SER A 33 0.75 -0.87 17.10
N MET A 34 -0.26 -0.01 17.07
CA MET A 34 -0.18 1.32 16.46
C MET A 34 -0.01 2.40 17.54
N PRO A 35 0.81 3.42 17.26
CA PRO A 35 0.95 4.56 18.16
C PRO A 35 -0.37 5.32 18.24
N ARG A 36 -0.65 5.88 19.42
CA ARG A 36 -1.78 6.79 19.61
C ARG A 36 -1.62 8.00 18.68
N LEU A 37 -2.72 8.42 18.06
CA LEU A 37 -2.77 9.56 17.16
C LEU A 37 -3.47 10.74 17.85
N ASN A 38 -2.81 11.90 17.84
CA ASN A 38 -3.49 13.16 18.14
C ASN A 38 -4.15 13.67 16.86
N TYR A 39 -5.41 13.29 16.65
CA TYR A 39 -6.15 13.57 15.42
C TYR A 39 -6.15 15.05 15.05
N ASN A 40 -6.47 15.92 15.99
CA ASN A 40 -6.53 17.38 15.76
C ASN A 40 -5.16 17.95 15.38
N ARG A 41 -4.11 17.50 16.06
CA ARG A 41 -2.73 17.91 15.74
C ARG A 41 -2.27 17.34 14.40
N MET A 42 -2.65 16.13 14.07
CA MET A 42 -2.33 15.54 12.76
C MET A 42 -2.96 16.34 11.62
N ILE A 43 -4.26 16.63 11.70
CA ILE A 43 -4.96 17.46 10.69
C ILE A 43 -4.30 18.83 10.57
N GLN A 44 -4.00 19.47 11.70
CA GLN A 44 -3.35 20.77 11.73
C GLN A 44 -1.97 20.74 11.08
N ASN A 45 -1.15 19.76 11.45
CA ASN A 45 0.24 19.67 11.04
C ASN A 45 0.42 19.27 9.58
N ILE A 46 -0.49 18.47 9.00
CA ILE A 46 -0.45 18.11 7.57
C ILE A 46 -1.15 19.15 6.68
N SER A 47 -1.76 20.18 7.25
CA SER A 47 -2.32 21.29 6.48
C SER A 47 -1.21 22.27 6.11
N GLU A 48 -1.31 22.83 4.91
CA GLU A 48 -0.38 23.86 4.46
C GLU A 48 -0.54 25.14 5.30
N THR A 49 0.56 25.84 5.57
CA THR A 49 0.53 27.12 6.28
C THR A 49 0.74 28.26 5.31
N ASP A 50 -0.07 29.31 5.45
CA ASP A 50 0.06 30.55 4.67
C ASP A 50 1.17 31.48 5.20
N ASP A 51 1.54 31.30 6.48
CA ASP A 51 2.51 32.16 7.18
C ASP A 51 3.79 31.42 7.58
N TYR A 52 4.32 30.64 6.67
CA TYR A 52 5.54 29.85 6.90
C TYR A 52 6.76 30.71 7.24
N ASN A 53 6.88 31.90 6.65
CA ASN A 53 8.01 32.79 6.89
C ASN A 53 8.02 33.31 8.31
N SER A 54 6.88 33.60 8.92
CA SER A 54 6.76 33.96 10.31
C SER A 54 7.30 32.89 11.25
N LEU A 55 7.00 31.61 10.97
CA LEU A 55 7.50 30.49 11.76
C LEU A 55 9.03 30.32 11.72
N ILE A 56 9.67 30.68 10.59
CA ILE A 56 11.12 30.58 10.45
C ILE A 56 11.85 31.71 11.18
N TYR A 57 11.34 32.95 11.06
CA TYR A 57 12.00 34.15 11.57
C TYR A 57 11.65 34.48 13.02
N HIS A 58 10.53 33.95 13.51
CA HIS A 58 10.01 34.19 14.84
C HIS A 58 9.66 32.84 15.53
N PRO A 59 10.68 32.00 15.86
CA PRO A 59 10.43 30.69 16.45
C PRO A 59 9.72 30.78 17.82
N GLU A 60 9.77 31.92 18.52
CA GLU A 60 8.98 32.16 19.71
C GLU A 60 7.47 32.20 19.47
N ASP A 61 7.04 32.50 18.24
CA ASP A 61 5.63 32.53 17.85
C ASP A 61 5.12 31.13 17.40
N TYR A 62 6.01 30.18 17.28
CA TYR A 62 5.67 28.82 16.82
C TYR A 62 4.51 28.20 17.62
N TRP A 63 4.57 28.24 18.94
CA TRP A 63 3.51 27.71 19.79
C TRP A 63 2.21 28.50 19.70
N ASN A 64 2.28 29.79 19.52
CA ASN A 64 1.11 30.63 19.31
C ASN A 64 0.43 30.25 17.99
N HIS A 65 1.20 30.08 16.92
CA HIS A 65 0.74 29.68 15.61
C HIS A 65 0.05 28.31 15.66
N ILE A 66 0.71 27.30 16.26
CA ILE A 66 0.16 25.96 16.48
C ILE A 66 -1.14 26.02 17.30
N ASN A 67 -1.16 26.78 18.37
CA ASN A 67 -2.32 26.89 19.24
C ASN A 67 -3.51 27.62 18.57
N ALA A 68 -3.23 28.46 17.59
CA ALA A 68 -4.25 29.14 16.78
C ALA A 68 -4.88 28.22 15.71
N GLY A 69 -4.39 26.99 15.57
CA GLY A 69 -4.94 26.02 14.62
C GLY A 69 -4.33 26.06 13.22
N HIS A 70 -3.24 26.77 13.02
CA HIS A 70 -2.55 26.86 11.73
C HIS A 70 -1.68 25.61 11.47
N GLY A 71 -1.57 25.19 10.20
CA GLY A 71 -0.66 24.16 9.77
C GLY A 71 0.80 24.62 9.82
N ILE A 72 1.73 23.66 9.84
CA ILE A 72 3.18 23.95 9.95
C ILE A 72 3.98 23.42 8.76
N TYR A 73 3.36 22.66 7.86
CA TYR A 73 4.05 22.11 6.70
C TYR A 73 3.84 22.98 5.47
N ARG A 74 4.86 23.00 4.62
CA ARG A 74 4.84 23.69 3.35
C ARG A 74 5.13 22.70 2.22
N TYR A 75 4.24 22.64 1.27
CA TYR A 75 4.30 21.69 0.14
C TYR A 75 4.62 22.38 -1.20
N THR A 76 5.23 23.57 -1.16
CA THR A 76 5.49 24.37 -2.35
C THR A 76 6.32 23.60 -3.37
N ASN A 77 5.84 23.57 -4.62
CA ASN A 77 6.47 22.94 -5.78
C ASN A 77 6.62 21.41 -5.72
N LEU A 78 6.05 20.71 -4.72
CA LEU A 78 6.14 19.26 -4.67
C LEU A 78 5.27 18.56 -5.74
N ASN A 79 4.33 19.28 -6.33
CA ASN A 79 3.50 18.85 -7.44
C ASN A 79 3.94 19.44 -8.80
N ASN A 80 5.11 20.06 -8.87
CA ASN A 80 5.61 20.67 -10.09
C ASN A 80 6.49 19.68 -10.87
N PRO A 81 6.08 19.23 -12.08
CA PRO A 81 6.84 18.27 -12.88
C PRO A 81 8.17 18.81 -13.42
N ASP A 82 8.37 20.13 -13.41
CA ASP A 82 9.63 20.76 -13.84
C ASP A 82 10.70 20.76 -12.74
N VAL A 83 10.35 20.31 -11.52
CA VAL A 83 11.29 20.23 -10.39
C VAL A 83 11.84 18.81 -10.26
N TYR A 84 13.17 18.71 -10.28
CA TYR A 84 13.86 17.43 -10.06
C TYR A 84 13.96 17.13 -8.54
N PHE A 85 13.44 15.97 -8.15
CA PHE A 85 13.54 15.43 -6.80
C PHE A 85 14.50 14.25 -6.78
N ASN A 86 15.65 14.41 -6.12
CA ASN A 86 16.59 13.32 -5.93
C ASN A 86 16.03 12.25 -4.96
N GLU A 87 16.64 11.07 -4.94
CA GLU A 87 16.20 9.93 -4.13
C GLU A 87 16.06 10.24 -2.63
N ASN A 88 16.92 11.10 -2.07
CA ASN A 88 16.85 11.47 -0.67
C ASN A 88 15.59 12.31 -0.38
N ILE A 89 15.25 13.24 -1.26
CA ILE A 89 14.02 14.05 -1.15
C ILE A 89 12.81 13.16 -1.31
N GLN A 90 12.80 12.28 -2.32
CA GLN A 90 11.71 11.31 -2.52
C GLN A 90 11.50 10.44 -1.27
N ARG A 91 12.60 9.96 -0.65
CA ARG A 91 12.54 9.18 0.59
C ARG A 91 11.97 9.99 1.77
N LEU A 92 12.33 11.26 1.90
CA LEU A 92 11.77 12.13 2.93
C LEU A 92 10.26 12.33 2.75
N ILE A 93 9.80 12.47 1.51
CA ILE A 93 8.38 12.64 1.19
C ILE A 93 7.56 11.39 1.54
N GLN A 94 8.15 10.19 1.53
CA GLN A 94 7.44 9.00 2.02
C GLN A 94 7.03 9.12 3.52
N ASN A 95 7.81 9.84 4.33
CA ASN A 95 7.41 10.10 5.72
C ASN A 95 6.16 11.00 5.81
N TYR A 96 6.06 11.99 4.91
CA TYR A 96 4.85 12.81 4.83
C TYR A 96 3.65 11.96 4.40
N ARG A 97 3.79 11.15 3.33
CA ARG A 97 2.74 10.22 2.92
C ARG A 97 2.28 9.33 4.06
N SER A 98 3.22 8.78 4.84
CA SER A 98 2.89 7.95 6.00
C SER A 98 1.99 8.67 7.01
N SER A 99 2.18 9.97 7.22
CA SER A 99 1.31 10.75 8.11
C SER A 99 -0.12 10.87 7.59
N PHE A 100 -0.28 11.11 6.27
CA PHE A 100 -1.60 11.11 5.63
C PHE A 100 -2.27 9.74 5.72
N LEU A 101 -1.50 8.66 5.47
CA LEU A 101 -2.03 7.30 5.52
C LEU A 101 -2.48 6.91 6.93
N GLN A 102 -1.71 7.24 7.96
CA GLN A 102 -2.08 7.00 9.36
C GLN A 102 -3.40 7.69 9.71
N LEU A 103 -3.54 8.96 9.30
CA LEU A 103 -4.77 9.72 9.52
C LEU A 103 -5.95 9.15 8.73
N GLY A 104 -5.73 8.78 7.46
CA GLY A 104 -6.72 8.12 6.64
C GLY A 104 -7.19 6.80 7.25
N LEU A 105 -6.28 5.95 7.71
CA LEU A 105 -6.61 4.70 8.38
C LEU A 105 -7.41 4.91 9.67
N GLN A 106 -7.06 5.93 10.46
CA GLN A 106 -7.84 6.24 11.65
C GLN A 106 -9.29 6.60 11.34
N ASN A 107 -9.52 7.39 10.28
CA ASN A 107 -10.88 7.68 9.83
C ASN A 107 -11.58 6.45 9.29
N LEU A 108 -10.89 5.64 8.48
CA LEU A 108 -11.44 4.44 7.87
C LEU A 108 -11.98 3.44 8.91
N TYR A 109 -11.27 3.31 10.04
CA TYR A 109 -11.63 2.40 11.13
C TYR A 109 -12.38 3.08 12.29
N SER A 110 -12.68 4.36 12.15
CA SER A 110 -13.54 5.05 13.12
C SER A 110 -14.98 4.53 13.05
N SER A 111 -15.73 4.73 14.12
CA SER A 111 -17.17 4.46 14.14
C SER A 111 -18.01 5.57 13.47
N ASP A 112 -17.35 6.61 12.94
CA ASP A 112 -18.01 7.72 12.27
C ASP A 112 -18.62 7.28 10.94
N GLU A 113 -19.86 7.63 10.67
CA GLU A 113 -20.54 7.34 9.39
C GLU A 113 -19.78 7.95 8.20
N ASP A 114 -19.12 9.10 8.39
CA ASP A 114 -18.32 9.81 7.38
C ASP A 114 -16.86 9.33 7.27
N GLY A 115 -16.48 8.29 8.01
CA GLY A 115 -15.08 7.85 8.09
C GLY A 115 -14.44 7.55 6.73
N LYS A 116 -15.19 6.90 5.82
CA LYS A 116 -14.73 6.62 4.45
C LYS A 116 -14.55 7.89 3.61
N VAL A 117 -15.48 8.83 3.73
CA VAL A 117 -15.43 10.12 3.01
C VAL A 117 -14.21 10.92 3.47
N LYS A 118 -14.03 11.06 4.78
CA LYS A 118 -12.85 11.73 5.37
C LYS A 118 -11.53 11.06 4.96
N THR A 119 -11.52 9.72 4.84
CA THR A 119 -10.36 8.98 4.35
C THR A 119 -10.03 9.39 2.93
N LEU A 120 -11.01 9.39 2.02
CA LEU A 120 -10.82 9.79 0.62
C LEU A 120 -10.32 11.24 0.51
N GLU A 121 -10.91 12.17 1.24
CA GLU A 121 -10.48 13.58 1.28
C GLU A 121 -9.00 13.71 1.69
N ILE A 122 -8.56 12.92 2.67
CA ILE A 122 -7.17 12.93 3.14
C ILE A 122 -6.23 12.33 2.09
N LEU A 123 -6.62 11.22 1.46
CA LEU A 123 -5.83 10.59 0.40
C LEU A 123 -5.74 11.47 -0.84
N ASP A 124 -6.83 12.07 -1.27
CA ASP A 124 -6.86 12.97 -2.41
C ASP A 124 -6.00 14.22 -2.15
N LYS A 125 -6.03 14.74 -0.92
CA LYS A 125 -5.14 15.82 -0.49
C LYS A 125 -3.67 15.40 -0.54
N MET A 126 -3.35 14.18 -0.12
CA MET A 126 -2.00 13.62 -0.22
C MET A 126 -1.54 13.53 -1.67
N GLU A 127 -2.36 13.01 -2.58
CA GLU A 127 -2.02 12.89 -4.01
C GLU A 127 -1.90 14.26 -4.69
N ASN A 128 -2.67 15.27 -4.26
CA ASN A 128 -2.54 16.63 -4.76
C ASN A 128 -1.21 17.28 -4.36
N TYR A 129 -0.69 16.97 -3.18
CA TYR A 129 0.62 17.47 -2.74
C TYR A 129 1.78 16.66 -3.32
N PHE A 130 1.62 15.36 -3.48
CA PHE A 130 2.66 14.42 -3.93
C PHE A 130 2.15 13.53 -5.05
N PRO A 131 1.85 14.08 -6.25
CA PRO A 131 1.36 13.27 -7.37
C PRO A 131 2.35 12.17 -7.74
N GLN A 132 1.84 10.99 -8.08
CA GLN A 132 2.67 9.82 -8.41
C GLN A 132 3.52 10.01 -9.67
N ASP A 133 3.09 10.84 -10.60
CA ASP A 133 3.82 11.19 -11.84
C ASP A 133 4.97 12.17 -11.61
N VAL A 134 4.95 12.93 -10.50
CA VAL A 134 5.99 13.88 -10.11
C VAL A 134 6.92 13.29 -9.06
N ILE A 135 6.36 12.72 -8.00
CA ILE A 135 7.10 12.09 -6.91
C ILE A 135 6.53 10.68 -6.70
N PRO A 136 7.01 9.68 -7.44
CA PRO A 136 6.51 8.33 -7.33
C PRO A 136 6.73 7.74 -5.92
N THR A 137 5.84 6.88 -5.50
CA THR A 137 6.08 6.02 -4.35
C THR A 137 7.21 5.06 -4.69
N THR A 138 8.32 5.13 -3.95
CA THR A 138 9.51 4.32 -4.25
C THR A 138 9.34 2.86 -3.87
N ASP A 139 8.48 2.58 -2.90
CA ASP A 139 8.17 1.25 -2.41
C ASP A 139 6.89 0.71 -3.06
N ALA A 140 7.00 -0.43 -3.75
CA ALA A 140 5.89 -1.08 -4.43
C ALA A 140 4.80 -1.57 -3.45
N GLU A 141 5.20 -2.08 -2.28
CA GLU A 141 4.26 -2.55 -1.26
C GLU A 141 3.45 -1.39 -0.67
N LEU A 142 4.12 -0.26 -0.40
CA LEU A 142 3.45 0.95 0.06
C LEU A 142 2.44 1.45 -0.97
N ASP A 143 2.79 1.41 -2.27
CA ASP A 143 1.88 1.82 -3.34
C ASP A 143 0.63 0.93 -3.40
N ILE A 144 0.80 -0.39 -3.28
CA ILE A 144 -0.31 -1.35 -3.18
C ILE A 144 -1.16 -1.08 -1.91
N GLN A 145 -0.53 -0.80 -0.77
CA GLN A 145 -1.25 -0.50 0.47
C GLN A 145 -2.10 0.77 0.36
N ILE A 146 -1.57 1.82 -0.27
CA ILE A 146 -2.34 3.05 -0.57
C ILE A 146 -3.58 2.67 -1.40
N GLY A 147 -3.41 1.89 -2.45
CA GLY A 147 -4.53 1.39 -3.27
C GLY A 147 -5.57 0.61 -2.46
N ARG A 148 -5.12 -0.20 -1.49
CA ARG A 148 -6.04 -0.93 -0.60
C ARG A 148 -6.85 -0.02 0.31
N ILE A 149 -6.27 1.07 0.79
CA ILE A 149 -7.00 2.06 1.59
C ILE A 149 -8.07 2.71 0.73
N TYR A 150 -7.76 3.11 -0.51
CA TYR A 150 -8.74 3.61 -1.47
C TYR A 150 -9.88 2.60 -1.72
N LYS A 151 -9.54 1.33 -1.95
CA LYS A 151 -10.55 0.26 -2.15
C LYS A 151 -11.47 0.13 -0.94
N GLN A 152 -10.92 0.10 0.29
CA GLN A 152 -11.71 0.00 1.51
C GLN A 152 -12.58 1.24 1.75
N ALA A 153 -12.12 2.40 1.33
CA ALA A 153 -12.88 3.64 1.36
C ALA A 153 -13.96 3.74 0.26
N GLY A 154 -14.02 2.77 -0.67
CA GLY A 154 -15.05 2.68 -1.70
C GLY A 154 -14.59 3.00 -3.13
N GLN A 155 -13.28 3.15 -3.36
CA GLN A 155 -12.70 3.39 -4.69
C GLN A 155 -11.80 2.22 -5.12
N PRO A 156 -12.36 1.04 -5.49
CA PRO A 156 -11.58 -0.15 -5.84
C PRO A 156 -10.73 0.01 -7.10
N GLU A 157 -11.13 0.88 -8.03
CA GLU A 157 -10.38 1.11 -9.27
C GLU A 157 -9.01 1.72 -9.02
N GLU A 158 -8.84 2.49 -7.93
CA GLU A 158 -7.53 3.03 -7.55
C GLU A 158 -6.52 1.93 -7.22
N LEU A 159 -6.95 0.85 -6.55
CA LEU A 159 -6.06 -0.29 -6.34
C LEU A 159 -5.69 -0.95 -7.67
N LYS A 160 -6.63 -1.16 -8.59
CA LYS A 160 -6.34 -1.74 -9.92
C LYS A 160 -5.35 -0.89 -10.71
N ASN A 161 -5.51 0.44 -10.68
CA ASN A 161 -4.61 1.37 -11.36
C ASN A 161 -3.19 1.28 -10.79
N ARG A 162 -3.05 1.23 -9.46
CA ARG A 162 -1.76 1.09 -8.79
C ARG A 162 -1.11 -0.26 -9.07
N LEU A 163 -1.86 -1.37 -9.05
CA LEU A 163 -1.33 -2.68 -9.44
C LEU A 163 -0.76 -2.65 -10.86
N LYS A 164 -1.49 -2.08 -11.83
CA LYS A 164 -1.00 -1.91 -13.21
C LYS A 164 0.24 -1.03 -13.30
N SER A 165 0.37 -0.01 -12.46
CA SER A 165 1.56 0.84 -12.38
C SER A 165 2.74 0.09 -11.82
N VAL A 166 2.55 -0.64 -10.71
CA VAL A 166 3.58 -1.45 -10.05
C VAL A 166 4.08 -2.55 -10.97
N GLN A 167 3.20 -3.25 -11.70
CA GLN A 167 3.58 -4.30 -12.67
C GLN A 167 4.54 -3.83 -13.78
N LYS A 168 4.52 -2.52 -14.10
CA LYS A 168 5.43 -1.95 -15.13
C LYS A 168 6.82 -1.64 -14.59
N ARG A 169 7.02 -1.70 -13.29
CA ARG A 169 8.32 -1.42 -12.65
C ARG A 169 9.24 -2.62 -12.84
N LYS A 170 10.54 -2.33 -13.02
CA LYS A 170 11.57 -3.36 -13.24
C LYS A 170 12.22 -3.87 -11.95
N ASP A 171 11.97 -3.20 -10.85
CA ASP A 171 12.66 -3.38 -9.57
C ASP A 171 11.81 -4.06 -8.50
N ILE A 172 10.71 -4.69 -8.90
CA ILE A 172 9.82 -5.40 -7.97
C ILE A 172 10.28 -6.85 -7.76
N SER A 173 10.16 -7.30 -6.51
CA SER A 173 10.50 -8.69 -6.15
C SER A 173 9.51 -9.70 -6.71
N LEU A 174 9.93 -10.96 -6.87
CA LEU A 174 9.02 -12.05 -7.27
C LEU A 174 7.89 -12.23 -6.25
N GLU A 175 8.15 -11.99 -4.96
CA GLU A 175 7.12 -12.01 -3.92
C GLU A 175 6.04 -10.96 -4.17
N THR A 176 6.44 -9.74 -4.53
CA THR A 176 5.49 -8.67 -4.90
C THR A 176 4.71 -9.04 -6.16
N GLN A 177 5.35 -9.65 -7.14
CA GLN A 177 4.67 -10.15 -8.34
C GLN A 177 3.61 -11.20 -8.00
N MET A 178 3.97 -12.20 -7.20
CA MET A 178 3.02 -13.21 -6.70
C MET A 178 1.85 -12.58 -5.96
N TYR A 179 2.14 -11.59 -5.11
CA TYR A 179 1.14 -10.89 -4.33
C TYR A 179 0.14 -10.11 -5.18
N ILE A 180 0.59 -9.47 -6.26
CA ILE A 180 -0.28 -8.78 -7.23
C ILE A 180 -1.30 -9.76 -7.84
N GLY A 181 -0.85 -10.92 -8.30
CA GLY A 181 -1.73 -11.95 -8.84
C GLY A 181 -2.75 -12.46 -7.81
N GLN A 182 -2.32 -12.65 -6.56
CA GLN A 182 -3.21 -13.01 -5.45
C GLN A 182 -4.28 -11.94 -5.16
N ILE A 183 -3.95 -10.65 -5.30
CA ILE A 183 -4.92 -9.58 -5.14
C ILE A 183 -5.99 -9.67 -6.23
N TYR A 184 -5.60 -9.88 -7.49
CA TYR A 184 -6.57 -10.08 -8.58
C TYR A 184 -7.47 -11.28 -8.31
N MET A 185 -6.90 -12.42 -7.91
CA MET A 185 -7.66 -13.65 -7.63
C MET A 185 -8.60 -13.52 -6.43
N ASN A 186 -8.09 -13.02 -5.30
CA ASN A 186 -8.79 -13.16 -4.02
C ASN A 186 -9.60 -11.91 -3.65
N GLU A 187 -9.13 -10.71 -4.02
CA GLU A 187 -9.78 -9.47 -3.64
C GLU A 187 -10.74 -8.93 -4.70
N PHE A 188 -10.42 -9.17 -5.96
CA PHE A 188 -11.25 -8.73 -7.09
C PHE A 188 -12.03 -9.88 -7.74
N GLN A 189 -11.60 -11.13 -7.54
CA GLN A 189 -12.08 -12.29 -8.29
C GLN A 189 -11.97 -12.09 -9.82
N ASP A 190 -10.96 -11.31 -10.20
CA ASP A 190 -10.63 -10.97 -11.57
C ASP A 190 -9.63 -12.01 -12.08
N TYR A 191 -10.17 -13.20 -12.38
CA TYR A 191 -9.35 -14.37 -12.73
C TYR A 191 -8.63 -14.17 -14.05
N ASP A 192 -9.22 -13.44 -15.01
CA ASP A 192 -8.59 -13.15 -16.28
C ASP A 192 -7.35 -12.25 -16.12
N ALA A 193 -7.44 -11.22 -15.28
CA ALA A 193 -6.28 -10.37 -14.95
C ALA A 193 -5.20 -11.15 -14.19
N ALA A 194 -5.59 -12.09 -13.31
CA ALA A 194 -4.66 -12.95 -12.60
C ALA A 194 -3.96 -13.90 -13.55
N ILE A 195 -4.69 -14.52 -14.49
CA ILE A 195 -4.15 -15.42 -15.52
C ILE A 195 -3.13 -14.65 -16.37
N GLU A 196 -3.52 -13.52 -16.96
CA GLU A 196 -2.61 -12.71 -17.79
C GLU A 196 -1.31 -12.36 -17.04
N HIS A 197 -1.42 -12.08 -15.74
CA HIS A 197 -0.27 -11.78 -14.90
C HIS A 197 0.61 -13.01 -14.64
N TYR A 198 0.02 -14.15 -14.29
CA TYR A 198 0.76 -15.37 -13.99
C TYR A 198 1.31 -16.07 -15.24
N GLU A 199 0.66 -15.97 -16.40
CA GLU A 199 1.20 -16.41 -17.69
C GLU A 199 2.54 -15.72 -17.98
N LYS A 200 2.61 -14.38 -17.81
CA LYS A 200 3.85 -13.62 -17.99
C LYS A 200 4.95 -14.06 -17.02
N LEU A 201 4.60 -14.33 -15.77
CA LEU A 201 5.56 -14.80 -14.77
C LEU A 201 6.05 -16.21 -15.07
N TYR A 202 5.18 -17.09 -15.51
CA TYR A 202 5.54 -18.44 -15.89
C TYR A 202 6.42 -18.47 -17.12
N ASP A 203 6.14 -17.65 -18.12
CA ASP A 203 6.96 -17.51 -19.33
C ASP A 203 8.37 -16.98 -18.99
N GLU A 204 8.48 -16.04 -18.05
CA GLU A 204 9.76 -15.47 -17.64
C GLU A 204 10.55 -16.40 -16.71
N TYR A 205 9.86 -17.16 -15.86
CA TYR A 205 10.44 -18.04 -14.84
C TYR A 205 9.87 -19.47 -14.87
N PRO A 206 10.00 -20.20 -16.01
CA PRO A 206 9.35 -21.51 -16.19
C PRO A 206 9.89 -22.61 -15.28
N TYR A 207 11.00 -22.37 -14.60
CA TYR A 207 11.63 -23.31 -13.66
C TYR A 207 11.15 -23.13 -12.21
N ILE A 208 10.25 -22.18 -11.94
CA ILE A 208 9.68 -21.95 -10.60
C ILE A 208 8.30 -22.60 -10.52
N PRO A 209 8.17 -23.75 -9.81
CA PRO A 209 6.90 -24.48 -9.75
C PRO A 209 5.73 -23.69 -9.17
N ASP A 210 6.02 -22.73 -8.29
CA ASP A 210 4.99 -21.89 -7.65
C ASP A 210 4.18 -21.09 -8.67
N PHE A 211 4.81 -20.64 -9.77
CA PHE A 211 4.11 -19.92 -10.84
C PHE A 211 3.20 -20.85 -11.64
N LEU A 212 3.66 -22.08 -11.92
CA LEU A 212 2.82 -23.11 -12.54
C LEU A 212 1.56 -23.35 -11.71
N TYR A 213 1.74 -23.65 -10.42
CA TYR A 213 0.60 -24.01 -9.56
C TYR A 213 -0.36 -22.86 -9.32
N THR A 214 0.13 -21.63 -9.23
CA THR A 214 -0.73 -20.45 -9.12
C THR A 214 -1.50 -20.18 -10.41
N LEU A 215 -0.87 -20.39 -11.56
CA LEU A 215 -1.53 -20.24 -12.86
C LEU A 215 -2.61 -21.35 -13.07
N VAL A 216 -2.29 -22.60 -12.73
CA VAL A 216 -3.27 -23.70 -12.73
C VAL A 216 -4.46 -23.39 -11.84
N GLN A 217 -4.20 -22.83 -10.65
CA GLN A 217 -5.26 -22.42 -9.73
C GLN A 217 -6.12 -21.28 -10.32
N ALA A 218 -5.49 -20.31 -10.98
CA ALA A 218 -6.19 -19.20 -11.63
C ALA A 218 -7.08 -19.71 -12.77
N TYR A 219 -6.59 -20.61 -13.63
CA TYR A 219 -7.39 -21.27 -14.67
C TYR A 219 -8.56 -22.05 -14.08
N ALA A 220 -8.33 -22.83 -13.01
CA ALA A 220 -9.39 -23.58 -12.35
C ALA A 220 -10.48 -22.68 -11.78
N LYS A 221 -10.10 -21.52 -11.20
CA LYS A 221 -11.04 -20.51 -10.68
C LYS A 221 -11.82 -19.81 -11.80
N ALA A 222 -11.20 -19.61 -12.96
CA ALA A 222 -11.82 -19.05 -14.15
C ALA A 222 -12.69 -20.05 -14.93
N GLU A 223 -12.86 -21.28 -14.42
CA GLU A 223 -13.53 -22.40 -15.13
C GLU A 223 -12.85 -22.79 -16.46
N ARG A 224 -11.62 -22.34 -16.70
CA ARG A 224 -10.77 -22.65 -17.86
C ARG A 224 -9.99 -23.96 -17.61
N ARG A 225 -10.73 -25.03 -17.35
CA ARG A 225 -10.19 -26.31 -16.93
C ARG A 225 -9.32 -26.99 -17.98
N SER A 226 -9.64 -26.84 -19.29
CA SER A 226 -8.84 -27.34 -20.37
C SER A 226 -7.43 -26.77 -20.41
N ASP A 227 -7.33 -25.46 -20.17
CA ASP A 227 -6.04 -24.75 -20.18
C ASP A 227 -5.16 -25.19 -19.00
N ALA A 228 -5.79 -25.40 -17.82
CA ALA A 228 -5.09 -25.93 -16.65
C ALA A 228 -4.57 -27.38 -16.89
N VAL A 229 -5.34 -28.21 -17.57
CA VAL A 229 -4.94 -29.58 -17.90
C VAL A 229 -3.79 -29.56 -18.90
N GLU A 230 -3.89 -28.82 -19.99
CA GLU A 230 -2.85 -28.70 -21.02
C GLU A 230 -1.53 -28.22 -20.40
N LEU A 231 -1.57 -27.21 -19.55
CA LEU A 231 -0.38 -26.69 -18.85
C LEU A 231 0.27 -27.76 -17.95
N LEU A 232 -0.52 -28.51 -17.21
CA LEU A 232 -0.02 -29.60 -16.35
C LEU A 232 0.56 -30.76 -17.16
N GLU A 233 -0.04 -31.13 -18.30
CA GLU A 233 0.48 -32.16 -19.21
C GLU A 233 1.81 -31.76 -19.81
N GLU A 234 1.95 -30.51 -20.25
CA GLU A 234 3.22 -29.97 -20.75
C GLU A 234 4.31 -29.98 -19.65
N TRP A 235 3.99 -29.56 -18.45
CA TRP A 235 4.91 -29.61 -17.31
C TRP A 235 5.38 -31.01 -16.98
N LEU A 236 4.46 -31.98 -16.93
CA LEU A 236 4.76 -33.37 -16.62
C LEU A 236 5.58 -34.07 -17.74
N GLY A 237 5.54 -33.55 -18.95
CA GLY A 237 6.40 -34.02 -20.05
C GLY A 237 7.89 -33.81 -19.71
N SER A 238 8.23 -32.77 -19.02
CA SER A 238 9.61 -32.46 -18.57
C SER A 238 9.87 -32.85 -17.09
N HIS A 239 8.83 -32.96 -16.26
CA HIS A 239 8.88 -33.25 -14.82
C HIS A 239 7.97 -34.44 -14.44
N PRO A 240 8.22 -35.66 -14.98
CA PRO A 240 7.28 -36.77 -14.85
C PRO A 240 7.08 -37.30 -13.42
N ASN A 241 7.96 -36.96 -12.51
CA ASN A 241 7.91 -37.35 -11.10
C ASN A 241 7.32 -36.29 -10.17
N ASP A 242 6.77 -35.17 -10.69
CA ASP A 242 6.13 -34.17 -9.89
C ASP A 242 4.76 -34.65 -9.41
N SER A 243 4.74 -35.14 -8.15
CA SER A 243 3.53 -35.71 -7.55
C SER A 243 2.41 -34.69 -7.41
N GLN A 244 2.72 -33.43 -7.15
CA GLN A 244 1.73 -32.39 -7.01
C GLN A 244 1.05 -32.08 -8.36
N ALA A 245 1.80 -32.05 -9.45
CA ALA A 245 1.25 -31.87 -10.79
C ALA A 245 0.37 -33.08 -11.20
N VAL A 246 0.78 -34.29 -10.87
CA VAL A 246 -0.02 -35.52 -11.10
C VAL A 246 -1.34 -35.46 -10.34
N ASP A 247 -1.31 -35.07 -9.07
CA ASP A 247 -2.51 -34.94 -8.24
C ASP A 247 -3.48 -33.90 -8.81
N TRP A 248 -2.97 -32.70 -9.15
CA TRP A 248 -3.77 -31.65 -9.79
C TRP A 248 -4.38 -32.10 -11.12
N LEU A 249 -3.59 -32.76 -11.96
CA LEU A 249 -4.06 -33.27 -13.23
C LEU A 249 -5.18 -34.32 -13.04
N SER A 250 -5.03 -35.23 -12.07
CA SER A 250 -6.06 -36.24 -11.76
C SER A 250 -7.39 -35.61 -11.32
N ILE A 251 -7.33 -34.54 -10.54
CA ILE A 251 -8.51 -33.78 -10.05
C ILE A 251 -9.17 -33.05 -11.24
N LEU A 252 -8.35 -32.35 -12.03
CA LEU A 252 -8.83 -31.52 -13.12
C LEU A 252 -9.26 -32.34 -14.37
N ALA A 253 -8.67 -33.48 -14.65
CA ALA A 253 -9.07 -34.35 -15.74
C ALA A 253 -10.30 -35.26 -15.45
N SER A 254 -10.69 -35.38 -14.16
CA SER A 254 -11.86 -36.20 -13.79
C SER A 254 -13.16 -35.53 -14.24
N PRO A 255 -14.14 -36.26 -14.82
CA PRO A 255 -15.44 -35.70 -15.17
C PRO A 255 -16.11 -35.08 -13.93
N LEU A 256 -16.72 -33.90 -14.09
CA LEU A 256 -17.54 -33.32 -13.04
C LEU A 256 -18.65 -34.28 -12.66
N GLN A 257 -18.62 -34.82 -11.46
CA GLN A 257 -19.77 -35.57 -10.94
C GLN A 257 -20.91 -34.54 -10.82
N GLN A 258 -21.91 -34.70 -11.69
CA GLN A 258 -23.15 -33.90 -11.70
C GLN A 258 -24.01 -34.24 -10.49
#